data_c250311b36ac4e8ace0b600ed4af230c
#
_entry.id   c250311b36ac4e8ace0b600ed4af230c
#
_cell.length_a   1.000
_cell.length_b   1.000
_cell.length_c   1.000
_cell.angle_alpha   90.00
_cell.angle_beta   90.00
_cell.angle_gamma   90.00
#
_symmetry.space_group_name_H-M   'P 1'
#
loop_
_entity.id
_entity.type
_entity.pdbx_description
1 polymer ?
#
loop_
_entity_poly.entity_id
_entity_poly.type
_entity_poly.pdbx_seq_one_letter_code
_entity_poly.pdbx_strand_id
1 'polypeptide(L)'
;MKRVLVVGFSFFASSLFSQDRLGLANSNYMPATTVLNNPSSIVDSYTWLDINLIGASVFFENNYLYLNGNNLTTADRFKFNFDFQNGLSENTSTFNKNIYVDATVPLPSASVVLGRQSAGWETNFRTTVDLHGAPYQVARGLYNGFANMDEYFGQKIDAQNIRVTQLSWLESGPTFGSFVYSFDEDVFTVGGSIKKLWGITGLAAKVDKWNYTTVDQNVMVIDDFKATVASATGFGSGSGWSCDLGVTYKRFYKWSNHYRPNDIRKSCNRMPYRFKIMAAIIDLGNIKFKENATLTTFENGKNNWQNYSNSSVNSVDQATNFFGQMFTGNTVNTTVANSFKIGLPTSITAGFDYNIGYGFYAGANTMIGLPSLLLLGPQRPFQLAVVPRFESKFFEMSIPVSTLNFQDLRVGLMMRMGFITIGTDRLNTFLYGDVYAADFFVLVKMPFHTAPQCQDKTPKRKMAPFCPQFR
;
A
#
# COMPACT_ATOMS: atom_id res chain seq x y z
N MET A 1 7.13 2.64 -28.30
CA MET A 1 6.30 2.15 -27.18
C MET A 1 7.10 1.51 -26.03
N LYS A 2 8.20 0.80 -26.26
CA LYS A 2 9.13 0.41 -25.15
C LYS A 2 9.48 1.55 -24.18
N ARG A 3 9.34 2.81 -24.61
CA ARG A 3 9.60 4.01 -23.79
C ARG A 3 8.50 4.36 -22.76
N VAL A 4 7.29 3.86 -22.89
CA VAL A 4 6.16 4.25 -22.01
C VAL A 4 6.19 3.54 -20.68
N LEU A 5 6.39 2.22 -20.69
CA LEU A 5 6.60 1.48 -19.46
C LEU A 5 7.94 1.87 -18.82
N VAL A 6 8.97 2.16 -19.64
CA VAL A 6 10.28 2.63 -19.20
C VAL A 6 10.21 4.06 -18.66
N VAL A 7 9.41 4.96 -19.24
CA VAL A 7 9.20 6.32 -18.69
C VAL A 7 8.36 6.27 -17.40
N GLY A 8 7.34 5.42 -17.33
CA GLY A 8 6.68 5.09 -16.07
C GLY A 8 7.67 4.57 -15.03
N PHE A 9 8.53 3.63 -15.40
CA PHE A 9 9.58 3.06 -14.55
C PHE A 9 10.73 4.05 -14.25
N SER A 10 11.11 4.90 -15.20
CA SER A 10 12.18 5.89 -15.00
C SER A 10 11.73 7.09 -14.16
N PHE A 11 10.45 7.47 -14.21
CA PHE A 11 9.86 8.42 -13.27
C PHE A 11 9.75 7.80 -11.86
N PHE A 12 9.62 6.47 -11.76
CA PHE A 12 9.65 5.73 -10.50
C PHE A 12 11.04 5.55 -9.91
N ALA A 13 12.11 5.54 -10.70
CA ALA A 13 13.48 5.42 -10.19
C ALA A 13 13.94 6.65 -9.38
N SER A 14 13.24 7.78 -9.51
CA SER A 14 13.51 9.00 -8.73
C SER A 14 12.58 9.22 -7.54
N SER A 15 11.55 8.35 -7.35
CA SER A 15 10.60 8.46 -6.24
C SER A 15 10.34 7.08 -5.65
N LEU A 16 10.84 6.82 -4.48
CA LEU A 16 10.81 5.57 -3.72
C LEU A 16 9.50 5.45 -2.91
N PHE A 17 8.78 4.11 -2.84
CA PHE A 17 7.65 4.25 -1.98
C PHE A 17 6.51 3.26 -1.87
N SER A 18 6.36 2.47 -0.98
CA SER A 18 5.33 1.92 -0.11
C SER A 18 4.44 0.75 -0.48
N GLN A 19 4.45 -0.21 0.44
CA GLN A 19 3.32 -1.05 0.80
C GLN A 19 3.27 -1.32 2.31
N ASP A 20 2.31 -2.13 2.75
CA ASP A 20 1.80 -2.40 4.08
C ASP A 20 2.81 -2.86 5.13
N ARG A 21 4.09 -2.95 4.77
CA ARG A 21 5.21 -3.19 5.69
C ARG A 21 4.89 -4.33 6.64
N LEU A 22 4.61 -5.52 6.09
CA LEU A 22 4.17 -6.70 6.86
C LEU A 22 5.06 -6.99 8.06
N GLY A 23 6.36 -6.76 7.90
CA GLY A 23 7.33 -6.88 8.99
C GLY A 23 7.07 -5.95 10.18
N LEU A 24 6.37 -4.82 9.97
CA LEU A 24 6.05 -3.83 10.99
C LEU A 24 4.64 -3.95 11.55
N ALA A 25 3.73 -4.63 10.87
CA ALA A 25 2.30 -4.59 11.15
C ALA A 25 1.93 -4.87 12.62
N ASN A 26 2.73 -5.68 13.31
CA ASN A 26 2.52 -6.07 14.70
C ASN A 26 3.48 -5.40 15.70
N SER A 27 4.35 -4.47 15.26
CA SER A 27 5.35 -3.83 16.12
C SER A 27 4.70 -3.09 17.30
N ASN A 28 5.23 -3.30 18.50
CA ASN A 28 4.78 -2.61 19.72
C ASN A 28 5.50 -1.27 19.94
N TYR A 29 6.55 -0.98 19.15
CA TYR A 29 7.39 0.21 19.30
C TYR A 29 7.20 1.27 18.21
N MET A 30 6.27 1.06 17.27
CA MET A 30 6.13 1.94 16.11
C MET A 30 4.69 2.42 15.87
N PRO A 31 3.99 2.97 16.88
CA PRO A 31 2.57 3.31 16.77
C PRO A 31 2.27 4.35 15.69
N ALA A 32 3.12 5.37 15.50
CA ALA A 32 2.95 6.37 14.44
C ALA A 32 3.06 5.81 13.01
N THR A 33 3.44 4.54 12.86
CA THR A 33 3.51 3.86 11.56
C THR A 33 2.47 2.75 11.44
N THR A 34 2.28 1.96 12.50
CA THR A 34 1.31 0.83 12.50
C THR A 34 -0.13 1.31 12.47
N VAL A 35 -0.38 2.58 12.80
CA VAL A 35 -1.70 3.24 12.68
C VAL A 35 -2.27 3.16 11.26
N LEU A 36 -1.43 3.15 10.23
CA LEU A 36 -1.85 3.00 8.83
C LEU A 36 -2.50 1.63 8.54
N ASN A 37 -2.21 0.62 9.35
CA ASN A 37 -2.78 -0.72 9.22
C ASN A 37 -3.91 -0.96 10.22
N ASN A 38 -3.84 -0.31 11.39
CA ASN A 38 -4.89 -0.38 12.41
C ASN A 38 -4.79 0.82 13.35
N PRO A 39 -5.75 1.76 13.34
CA PRO A 39 -5.70 2.96 14.18
C PRO A 39 -5.74 2.67 15.69
N SER A 40 -6.24 1.50 16.13
CA SER A 40 -6.18 1.13 17.56
C SER A 40 -4.77 0.77 18.04
N SER A 41 -3.80 0.60 17.13
CA SER A 41 -2.40 0.27 17.46
C SER A 41 -1.68 1.36 18.26
N ILE A 42 -2.15 2.62 18.22
CA ILE A 42 -1.60 3.70 19.02
C ILE A 42 -1.88 3.52 20.51
N VAL A 43 -2.90 2.73 20.86
CA VAL A 43 -3.29 2.49 22.24
C VAL A 43 -2.37 1.44 22.85
N ASP A 44 -1.83 1.71 24.03
CA ASP A 44 -0.94 0.79 24.74
C ASP A 44 0.32 0.40 23.97
N SER A 45 0.87 1.34 23.20
CA SER A 45 2.17 1.20 22.58
C SER A 45 3.31 1.21 23.61
N TYR A 46 4.44 0.56 23.29
CA TYR A 46 5.63 0.53 24.14
C TYR A 46 6.46 1.83 24.08
N THR A 47 6.15 2.72 23.15
CA THR A 47 6.64 4.11 23.15
C THR A 47 5.61 5.02 23.81
N TRP A 48 6.07 5.98 24.63
CA TRP A 48 5.20 7.02 25.16
C TRP A 48 4.86 8.07 24.11
N LEU A 49 5.88 8.56 23.37
CA LEU A 49 5.76 9.46 22.23
C LEU A 49 6.58 8.89 21.09
N ASP A 50 5.99 8.75 19.94
CA ASP A 50 6.63 8.28 18.72
C ASP A 50 6.47 9.34 17.64
N ILE A 51 7.59 9.88 17.14
CA ILE A 51 7.61 10.88 16.08
C ILE A 51 8.24 10.25 14.85
N ASN A 52 7.46 10.12 13.79
CA ASN A 52 7.99 9.83 12.47
C ASN A 52 8.46 11.13 11.83
N LEU A 53 9.71 11.21 11.42
CA LEU A 53 10.26 12.40 10.77
C LEU A 53 9.98 12.36 9.27
N ILE A 54 10.40 11.29 8.65
CA ILE A 54 10.21 11.04 7.22
C ILE A 54 10.36 9.55 6.97
N GLY A 55 9.75 9.08 5.94
CA GLY A 55 9.95 7.72 5.46
C GLY A 55 9.69 7.62 3.98
N ALA A 56 9.99 6.46 3.49
CA ALA A 56 9.78 6.13 2.10
C ALA A 56 9.57 4.64 1.97
N SER A 57 8.64 4.21 1.14
CA SER A 57 8.35 2.80 0.96
C SER A 57 7.73 2.56 -0.42
N VAL A 58 8.26 1.59 -1.22
CA VAL A 58 7.74 1.15 -2.54
C VAL A 58 7.23 -0.25 -2.46
N PHE A 59 6.16 -0.49 -3.15
CA PHE A 59 5.74 -1.79 -3.61
C PHE A 59 5.41 -1.75 -5.10
N PHE A 60 6.01 -2.63 -5.84
CA PHE A 60 5.72 -2.90 -7.24
C PHE A 60 5.50 -4.38 -7.44
N GLU A 61 4.42 -4.73 -8.06
CA GLU A 61 4.05 -6.10 -8.42
C GLU A 61 3.46 -6.15 -9.81
N ASN A 62 3.88 -7.10 -10.60
CA ASN A 62 3.23 -7.42 -11.86
C ASN A 62 3.35 -8.92 -12.17
N ASN A 63 2.53 -9.41 -13.09
CA ASN A 63 2.59 -10.79 -13.55
C ASN A 63 2.83 -10.90 -15.08
N TYR A 64 3.22 -9.78 -15.71
CA TYR A 64 3.42 -9.72 -17.17
C TYR A 64 4.88 -9.62 -17.56
N LEU A 65 5.57 -8.54 -17.15
CA LEU A 65 6.98 -8.29 -17.51
C LEU A 65 7.91 -8.67 -16.39
N TYR A 66 9.05 -9.25 -16.72
CA TYR A 66 10.06 -9.59 -15.72
C TYR A 66 11.48 -9.41 -16.26
N LEU A 67 12.42 -9.20 -15.36
CA LEU A 67 13.83 -9.27 -15.66
C LEU A 67 14.30 -10.70 -15.41
N ASN A 68 14.91 -11.30 -16.42
CA ASN A 68 15.41 -12.67 -16.32
C ASN A 68 16.54 -12.76 -15.26
N GLY A 69 16.30 -13.57 -14.24
CA GLY A 69 17.23 -13.73 -13.13
C GLY A 69 18.61 -14.25 -13.48
N ASN A 70 18.70 -15.01 -14.57
CA ASN A 70 19.99 -15.55 -15.06
C ASN A 70 20.93 -14.46 -15.59
N ASN A 71 20.38 -13.31 -15.98
CA ASN A 71 21.14 -12.17 -16.51
C ASN A 71 21.53 -11.16 -15.41
N LEU A 72 21.20 -11.43 -14.15
CA LEU A 72 21.38 -10.50 -13.04
C LEU A 72 22.32 -11.10 -11.99
N THR A 73 23.42 -10.41 -11.73
CA THR A 73 24.26 -10.74 -10.57
C THR A 73 23.63 -10.22 -9.29
N THR A 74 23.99 -10.78 -8.14
CA THR A 74 23.55 -10.27 -6.83
C THR A 74 23.95 -8.80 -6.65
N ALA A 75 25.11 -8.40 -7.18
CA ALA A 75 25.57 -7.01 -7.12
C ALA A 75 24.67 -6.06 -7.94
N ASP A 76 24.20 -6.48 -9.12
CA ASP A 76 23.28 -5.69 -9.95
C ASP A 76 21.95 -5.49 -9.24
N ARG A 77 21.45 -6.54 -8.56
CA ARG A 77 20.21 -6.51 -7.79
C ARG A 77 20.28 -5.52 -6.62
N PHE A 78 21.34 -5.55 -5.83
CA PHE A 78 21.54 -4.62 -4.71
C PHE A 78 21.83 -3.18 -5.15
N LYS A 79 22.45 -2.98 -6.31
CA LYS A 79 22.72 -1.66 -6.87
C LYS A 79 21.56 -1.12 -7.70
N PHE A 80 20.46 -1.90 -7.87
CA PHE A 80 19.35 -1.59 -8.78
C PHE A 80 19.81 -1.26 -10.22
N ASN A 81 20.87 -1.94 -10.66
CA ASN A 81 21.43 -1.79 -12.01
C ASN A 81 20.67 -2.70 -12.98
N PHE A 82 19.46 -2.30 -13.35
CA PHE A 82 18.58 -3.07 -14.20
C PHE A 82 18.50 -2.46 -15.60
N ASP A 83 18.73 -3.28 -16.64
CA ASP A 83 18.45 -2.87 -18.03
C ASP A 83 16.97 -3.07 -18.36
N PHE A 84 16.16 -2.04 -18.07
CA PHE A 84 14.73 -2.05 -18.39
C PHE A 84 14.44 -1.83 -19.90
N GLN A 85 15.43 -1.46 -20.70
CA GLN A 85 15.22 -1.23 -22.14
C GLN A 85 15.32 -2.51 -22.94
N ASN A 86 16.28 -3.38 -22.62
CA ASN A 86 16.57 -4.60 -23.38
C ASN A 86 16.44 -5.88 -22.56
N GLY A 87 16.39 -5.78 -21.23
CA GLY A 87 16.39 -6.93 -20.32
C GLY A 87 15.02 -7.46 -19.93
N LEU A 88 13.92 -6.82 -20.37
CA LEU A 88 12.56 -7.25 -20.03
C LEU A 88 12.11 -8.43 -20.89
N SER A 89 11.62 -9.46 -20.23
CA SER A 89 10.96 -10.62 -20.83
C SER A 89 9.47 -10.62 -20.55
N GLU A 90 8.67 -11.24 -21.43
CA GLU A 90 7.22 -11.33 -21.28
C GLU A 90 6.81 -12.68 -20.70
N ASN A 91 5.88 -12.66 -19.77
CA ASN A 91 5.20 -13.86 -19.31
C ASN A 91 4.02 -14.15 -20.23
N THR A 92 4.16 -15.18 -21.05
CA THR A 92 3.20 -15.58 -22.10
C THR A 92 2.01 -16.39 -21.58
N SER A 93 1.86 -16.58 -20.26
CA SER A 93 0.71 -17.29 -19.70
C SER A 93 -0.62 -16.64 -20.10
N THR A 94 -1.66 -17.44 -20.25
CA THR A 94 -3.02 -16.99 -20.69
C THR A 94 -3.80 -16.27 -19.59
N PHE A 95 -3.30 -16.23 -18.36
CA PHE A 95 -3.94 -15.50 -17.26
C PHE A 95 -3.96 -14.00 -17.51
N ASN A 96 -4.99 -13.33 -17.01
CA ASN A 96 -5.07 -11.88 -17.07
C ASN A 96 -3.84 -11.23 -16.44
N LYS A 97 -3.37 -10.17 -17.07
CA LYS A 97 -2.23 -9.40 -16.64
C LYS A 97 -2.67 -8.32 -15.67
N ASN A 98 -1.93 -8.21 -14.57
CA ASN A 98 -2.19 -7.26 -13.51
C ASN A 98 -0.89 -6.56 -13.16
N ILE A 99 -0.99 -5.27 -12.82
CA ILE A 99 0.10 -4.46 -12.29
C ILE A 99 -0.45 -3.72 -11.08
N TYR A 100 0.22 -3.81 -9.96
CA TYR A 100 -0.10 -3.03 -8.78
C TYR A 100 1.14 -2.31 -8.26
N VAL A 101 0.99 -1.01 -8.06
CA VAL A 101 2.03 -0.15 -7.47
C VAL A 101 1.40 0.63 -6.32
N ASP A 102 2.01 0.61 -5.19
CA ASP A 102 1.64 1.49 -4.09
C ASP A 102 2.87 2.26 -3.60
N ALA A 103 2.69 3.52 -3.35
CA ALA A 103 3.71 4.49 -3.05
C ALA A 103 3.29 5.38 -1.88
N THR A 104 3.98 5.31 -0.71
CA THR A 104 3.71 6.19 0.44
C THR A 104 5.00 6.86 0.94
N VAL A 105 4.98 8.15 1.09
CA VAL A 105 5.97 8.94 1.82
C VAL A 105 5.32 9.40 3.13
N PRO A 106 5.54 8.69 4.25
CA PRO A 106 5.17 9.23 5.55
C PRO A 106 5.96 10.50 5.82
N LEU A 107 5.22 11.59 6.01
CA LEU A 107 5.73 12.91 6.38
C LEU A 107 5.72 13.04 7.92
N PRO A 108 6.14 14.17 8.50
CA PRO A 108 6.13 14.36 9.93
C PRO A 108 4.78 13.99 10.56
N SER A 109 4.82 12.99 11.43
CA SER A 109 3.64 12.39 12.08
C SER A 109 4.02 12.04 13.51
N ALA A 110 3.07 12.05 14.43
CA ALA A 110 3.35 11.74 15.83
C ALA A 110 2.19 11.00 16.50
N SER A 111 2.50 10.18 17.49
CA SER A 111 1.51 9.58 18.38
C SER A 111 1.98 9.59 19.82
N VAL A 112 1.07 9.83 20.75
CA VAL A 112 1.34 9.92 22.20
C VAL A 112 0.34 9.08 23.00
N VAL A 113 0.84 8.38 23.99
CA VAL A 113 0.02 7.57 24.92
C VAL A 113 -0.26 8.37 26.20
N LEU A 114 -1.52 8.69 26.43
CA LEU A 114 -2.03 9.51 27.53
C LEU A 114 -2.84 8.65 28.52
N GLY A 115 -2.16 7.69 29.17
CA GLY A 115 -2.81 6.75 30.08
C GLY A 115 -3.68 5.73 29.35
N ARG A 116 -5.00 5.81 29.50
CA ARG A 116 -5.95 4.91 28.79
C ARG A 116 -6.38 5.42 27.42
N GLN A 117 -5.95 6.61 27.07
CA GLN A 117 -6.22 7.21 25.75
C GLN A 117 -4.92 7.43 25.02
N SER A 118 -5.02 7.56 23.73
CA SER A 118 -3.88 7.91 22.87
C SER A 118 -4.38 8.83 21.75
N ALA A 119 -3.51 9.72 21.35
CA ALA A 119 -3.77 10.64 20.25
C ALA A 119 -2.59 10.63 19.28
N GLY A 120 -2.85 10.89 18.04
CA GLY A 120 -1.84 11.00 17.01
C GLY A 120 -2.26 11.97 15.91
N TRP A 121 -1.29 12.32 15.10
CA TRP A 121 -1.49 13.05 13.86
C TRP A 121 -0.66 12.40 12.76
N GLU A 122 -1.29 12.13 11.63
CA GLU A 122 -0.66 11.50 10.47
C GLU A 122 -0.64 12.46 9.30
N THR A 123 0.43 12.42 8.53
CA THR A 123 0.52 13.09 7.23
C THR A 123 1.29 12.19 6.29
N ASN A 124 0.68 11.86 5.15
CA ASN A 124 1.28 10.99 4.15
C ASN A 124 1.03 11.53 2.74
N PHE A 125 2.04 11.47 1.90
CA PHE A 125 1.85 11.51 0.45
C PHE A 125 1.74 10.08 -0.06
N ARG A 126 0.74 9.81 -0.90
CA ARG A 126 0.49 8.45 -1.41
C ARG A 126 0.20 8.46 -2.91
N THR A 127 0.64 7.42 -3.57
CA THR A 127 0.34 7.14 -4.97
C THR A 127 0.03 5.66 -5.12
N THR A 128 -1.06 5.33 -5.78
CA THR A 128 -1.43 3.95 -6.11
C THR A 128 -1.71 3.86 -7.61
N VAL A 129 -1.14 2.83 -8.25
CA VAL A 129 -1.46 2.45 -9.63
C VAL A 129 -1.97 1.03 -9.61
N ASP A 130 -3.12 0.80 -10.19
CA ASP A 130 -3.74 -0.52 -10.33
C ASP A 130 -4.16 -0.73 -11.78
N LEU A 131 -3.59 -1.74 -12.42
CA LEU A 131 -4.05 -2.29 -13.68
C LEU A 131 -4.53 -3.71 -13.41
N HIS A 132 -5.77 -3.99 -13.71
CA HIS A 132 -6.39 -5.26 -13.43
C HIS A 132 -7.21 -5.78 -14.60
N GLY A 133 -7.10 -7.09 -14.85
CA GLY A 133 -8.00 -7.79 -15.77
C GLY A 133 -7.61 -7.70 -17.25
N ALA A 134 -6.41 -7.23 -17.61
CA ALA A 134 -6.00 -7.16 -19.01
C ALA A 134 -5.69 -8.56 -19.58
N PRO A 135 -6.41 -9.04 -20.64
CA PRO A 135 -6.01 -10.25 -21.35
C PRO A 135 -4.58 -10.12 -21.89
N TYR A 136 -3.87 -11.27 -22.02
CA TYR A 136 -2.48 -11.26 -22.50
C TYR A 136 -2.33 -10.54 -23.85
N GLN A 137 -3.27 -10.76 -24.79
CA GLN A 137 -3.22 -10.13 -26.11
C GLN A 137 -3.32 -8.60 -26.04
N VAL A 138 -4.17 -8.08 -25.15
CA VAL A 138 -4.29 -6.63 -24.92
C VAL A 138 -3.02 -6.08 -24.27
N ALA A 139 -2.51 -6.75 -23.24
CA ALA A 139 -1.27 -6.34 -22.57
C ALA A 139 -0.08 -6.32 -23.55
N ARG A 140 0.05 -7.34 -24.39
CA ARG A 140 1.09 -7.45 -25.42
C ARG A 140 0.91 -6.39 -26.52
N GLY A 141 -0.32 -6.16 -26.98
CA GLY A 141 -0.61 -5.11 -27.95
C GLY A 141 -0.30 -3.71 -27.42
N LEU A 142 -0.54 -3.46 -26.13
CA LEU A 142 -0.15 -2.20 -25.48
C LEU A 142 1.36 -2.08 -25.28
N TYR A 143 2.09 -3.19 -25.10
CA TYR A 143 3.54 -3.19 -24.89
C TYR A 143 4.34 -3.17 -26.20
N ASN A 144 4.05 -4.08 -27.13
CA ASN A 144 4.76 -4.24 -28.41
C ASN A 144 4.14 -3.45 -29.55
N GLY A 145 2.90 -2.99 -29.39
CA GLY A 145 2.06 -2.44 -30.46
C GLY A 145 1.22 -3.52 -31.15
N PHE A 146 -0.06 -3.26 -31.32
CA PHE A 146 -1.00 -4.21 -31.94
C PHE A 146 -0.61 -4.58 -33.39
N ALA A 147 0.06 -3.68 -34.11
CA ALA A 147 0.55 -3.92 -35.46
C ALA A 147 1.71 -4.94 -35.56
N ASN A 148 2.35 -5.26 -34.45
CA ASN A 148 3.49 -6.19 -34.38
C ASN A 148 3.07 -7.57 -33.81
N MET A 149 1.81 -7.94 -33.95
CA MET A 149 1.24 -9.15 -33.40
C MET A 149 0.66 -10.05 -34.51
N ASP A 150 1.47 -10.35 -35.52
CA ASP A 150 1.06 -11.07 -36.73
C ASP A 150 0.39 -12.42 -36.43
N GLU A 151 0.77 -13.08 -35.35
CA GLU A 151 0.20 -14.35 -34.90
C GLU A 151 -1.27 -14.26 -34.45
N TYR A 152 -1.79 -13.05 -34.21
CA TYR A 152 -3.18 -12.80 -33.81
C TYR A 152 -4.02 -12.17 -34.92
N PHE A 153 -3.47 -11.96 -36.12
CA PHE A 153 -4.24 -11.43 -37.25
C PHE A 153 -5.37 -12.38 -37.64
N GLY A 154 -6.54 -11.81 -37.86
CA GLY A 154 -7.77 -12.54 -38.16
C GLY A 154 -8.43 -13.19 -36.94
N GLN A 155 -7.82 -13.16 -35.75
CA GLN A 155 -8.43 -13.69 -34.53
C GLN A 155 -9.29 -12.64 -33.85
N LYS A 156 -10.51 -13.05 -33.43
CA LYS A 156 -11.38 -12.21 -32.61
C LYS A 156 -10.91 -12.26 -31.18
N ILE A 157 -10.69 -11.09 -30.57
CA ILE A 157 -10.28 -10.92 -29.19
C ILE A 157 -11.43 -10.26 -28.43
N ASP A 158 -11.90 -10.93 -27.37
CA ASP A 158 -12.94 -10.45 -26.47
C ASP A 158 -12.29 -10.02 -25.15
N ALA A 159 -12.09 -8.71 -24.98
CA ALA A 159 -11.53 -8.13 -23.76
C ALA A 159 -12.65 -7.48 -22.95
N GLN A 160 -12.71 -7.81 -21.66
CA GLN A 160 -13.76 -7.33 -20.76
C GLN A 160 -13.21 -7.00 -19.38
N ASN A 161 -13.86 -6.05 -18.70
CA ASN A 161 -13.58 -5.69 -17.31
C ASN A 161 -12.13 -5.28 -17.04
N ILE A 162 -11.46 -4.64 -17.99
CA ILE A 162 -10.12 -4.09 -17.79
C ILE A 162 -10.26 -2.79 -16.98
N ARG A 163 -9.46 -2.65 -15.96
CA ARG A 163 -9.40 -1.45 -15.12
C ARG A 163 -7.97 -0.95 -15.02
N VAL A 164 -7.80 0.33 -15.20
CA VAL A 164 -6.54 1.05 -14.95
C VAL A 164 -6.86 2.23 -14.08
N THR A 165 -6.22 2.37 -12.96
CA THR A 165 -6.41 3.51 -12.06
C THR A 165 -5.05 3.97 -11.55
N GLN A 166 -4.80 5.27 -11.63
CA GLN A 166 -3.70 5.95 -10.94
C GLN A 166 -4.30 7.03 -10.06
N LEU A 167 -3.99 7.00 -8.78
CA LEU A 167 -4.43 7.97 -7.80
C LEU A 167 -3.26 8.46 -6.97
N SER A 168 -2.99 9.77 -6.99
CA SER A 168 -1.96 10.40 -6.15
C SER A 168 -2.61 11.47 -5.29
N TRP A 169 -2.31 11.45 -3.98
CA TRP A 169 -2.91 12.39 -3.03
C TRP A 169 -1.99 12.65 -1.83
N LEU A 170 -2.22 13.77 -1.19
CA LEU A 170 -1.76 14.09 0.16
C LEU A 170 -2.90 13.83 1.13
N GLU A 171 -2.61 13.19 2.25
CA GLU A 171 -3.57 13.00 3.35
C GLU A 171 -2.99 13.53 4.65
N SER A 172 -3.85 14.12 5.49
CA SER A 172 -3.45 14.55 6.83
C SER A 172 -4.64 14.58 7.77
N GLY A 173 -4.43 14.14 9.00
CA GLY A 173 -5.50 14.16 10.00
C GLY A 173 -5.15 13.52 11.34
N PRO A 174 -6.04 13.72 12.33
CA PRO A 174 -5.89 13.16 13.67
C PRO A 174 -6.30 11.68 13.73
N THR A 175 -5.64 10.97 14.64
CA THR A 175 -6.02 9.63 15.09
C THR A 175 -6.24 9.64 16.59
N PHE A 176 -7.30 8.98 17.05
CA PHE A 176 -7.62 8.81 18.47
C PHE A 176 -7.85 7.34 18.80
N GLY A 177 -7.44 6.95 20.00
CA GLY A 177 -7.71 5.61 20.48
C GLY A 177 -7.91 5.58 22.00
N SER A 178 -8.63 4.58 22.47
CA SER A 178 -8.98 4.43 23.88
C SER A 178 -9.15 2.98 24.30
N PHE A 179 -8.87 2.70 25.57
CA PHE A 179 -9.38 1.49 26.21
C PHE A 179 -10.88 1.62 26.38
N VAL A 180 -11.60 0.66 25.83
CA VAL A 180 -13.07 0.55 26.03
C VAL A 180 -13.39 -0.37 27.20
N TYR A 181 -12.68 -1.50 27.29
CA TYR A 181 -12.86 -2.48 28.33
C TYR A 181 -11.51 -2.93 28.89
N SER A 182 -11.43 -3.13 30.19
CA SER A 182 -10.25 -3.66 30.86
C SER A 182 -10.70 -4.36 32.13
N PHE A 183 -10.78 -5.67 32.10
CA PHE A 183 -11.18 -6.50 33.22
C PHE A 183 -10.32 -7.77 33.23
N ASP A 184 -9.83 -8.09 34.43
CA ASP A 184 -8.97 -9.25 34.65
C ASP A 184 -7.72 -9.22 33.75
N GLU A 185 -7.50 -10.22 32.93
CA GLU A 185 -6.40 -10.29 31.96
C GLU A 185 -6.76 -9.68 30.61
N ASP A 186 -8.02 -9.31 30.41
CA ASP A 186 -8.58 -8.94 29.10
C ASP A 186 -8.66 -7.43 28.94
N VAL A 187 -8.20 -6.95 27.80
CA VAL A 187 -8.29 -5.53 27.41
C VAL A 187 -8.78 -5.41 25.98
N PHE A 188 -9.77 -4.54 25.78
CA PHE A 188 -10.27 -4.19 24.48
C PHE A 188 -10.05 -2.70 24.21
N THR A 189 -9.45 -2.39 23.07
CA THR A 189 -9.15 -1.04 22.63
C THR A 189 -9.78 -0.76 21.29
N VAL A 190 -10.16 0.49 21.07
CA VAL A 190 -10.66 0.99 19.78
C VAL A 190 -9.83 2.18 19.34
N GLY A 191 -9.76 2.41 18.06
CA GLY A 191 -9.12 3.59 17.47
C GLY A 191 -9.79 3.98 16.17
N GLY A 192 -9.65 5.25 15.83
CA GLY A 192 -10.15 5.78 14.57
C GLY A 192 -9.34 6.99 14.11
N SER A 193 -9.21 7.12 12.79
CA SER A 193 -8.58 8.27 12.14
C SER A 193 -9.60 8.95 11.22
N ILE A 194 -9.49 10.27 11.11
CA ILE A 194 -10.22 11.06 10.11
C ILE A 194 -9.18 11.90 9.39
N LYS A 195 -9.10 11.73 8.07
CA LYS A 195 -8.08 12.37 7.24
C LYS A 195 -8.71 13.25 6.17
N LYS A 196 -8.20 14.46 6.01
CA LYS A 196 -8.46 15.32 4.86
C LYS A 196 -7.57 14.86 3.71
N LEU A 197 -8.15 14.82 2.50
CA LEU A 197 -7.49 14.40 1.29
C LEU A 197 -7.38 15.56 0.31
N TRP A 198 -6.20 15.74 -0.29
CA TRP A 198 -5.93 16.64 -1.40
C TRP A 198 -5.46 15.82 -2.59
N GLY A 199 -6.30 15.68 -3.61
CA GLY A 199 -5.99 15.00 -4.84
C GLY A 199 -4.97 15.75 -5.67
N ILE A 200 -4.03 15.04 -6.25
CA ILE A 200 -2.96 15.57 -7.10
C ILE A 200 -3.11 15.03 -8.51
N THR A 201 -3.30 13.73 -8.63
CA THR A 201 -3.55 13.06 -9.91
C THR A 201 -4.66 12.05 -9.72
N GLY A 202 -5.64 12.08 -10.60
CA GLY A 202 -6.70 11.08 -10.68
C GLY A 202 -6.86 10.68 -12.13
N LEU A 203 -6.34 9.50 -12.48
CA LEU A 203 -6.45 8.94 -13.82
C LEU A 203 -7.13 7.58 -13.70
N ALA A 204 -8.15 7.33 -14.50
CA ALA A 204 -8.82 6.05 -14.50
C ALA A 204 -9.35 5.72 -15.91
N ALA A 205 -9.20 4.47 -16.30
CA ALA A 205 -9.84 3.91 -17.47
C ALA A 205 -10.50 2.57 -17.08
N LYS A 206 -11.80 2.48 -17.31
CA LYS A 206 -12.57 1.25 -17.15
C LYS A 206 -13.09 0.84 -18.49
N VAL A 207 -12.62 -0.28 -19.01
CA VAL A 207 -13.10 -0.87 -20.27
C VAL A 207 -14.01 -2.02 -19.91
N ASP A 208 -15.32 -1.82 -20.08
CA ASP A 208 -16.33 -2.84 -19.82
C ASP A 208 -16.34 -3.90 -20.91
N LYS A 209 -16.15 -3.45 -22.18
CA LYS A 209 -16.05 -4.31 -23.35
C LYS A 209 -15.11 -3.72 -24.38
N TRP A 210 -14.30 -4.56 -24.99
CA TRP A 210 -13.47 -4.24 -26.14
C TRP A 210 -13.30 -5.48 -27.01
N ASN A 211 -14.25 -5.67 -27.92
CA ASN A 211 -14.26 -6.79 -28.83
C ASN A 211 -13.69 -6.31 -30.16
N TYR A 212 -12.58 -6.88 -30.59
CA TYR A 212 -11.89 -6.45 -31.79
C TYR A 212 -11.24 -7.62 -32.55
N THR A 213 -10.98 -7.38 -33.85
CA THR A 213 -10.21 -8.27 -34.72
C THR A 213 -9.15 -7.44 -35.43
N THR A 214 -7.88 -7.73 -35.22
CA THR A 214 -6.79 -7.13 -35.99
C THR A 214 -6.68 -7.86 -37.32
N VAL A 215 -7.07 -7.21 -38.42
CA VAL A 215 -7.07 -7.82 -39.74
C VAL A 215 -5.67 -7.92 -40.32
N ASP A 216 -4.93 -6.81 -40.26
CA ASP A 216 -3.54 -6.67 -40.67
C ASP A 216 -2.85 -5.57 -39.88
N GLN A 217 -1.65 -5.15 -40.29
CA GLN A 217 -0.87 -4.09 -39.60
C GLN A 217 -1.53 -2.70 -39.63
N ASN A 218 -2.55 -2.49 -40.46
CA ASN A 218 -3.18 -1.19 -40.66
C ASN A 218 -4.65 -1.17 -40.28
N VAL A 219 -5.35 -2.30 -40.27
CA VAL A 219 -6.80 -2.36 -40.09
C VAL A 219 -7.17 -3.15 -38.84
N MET A 220 -7.91 -2.53 -37.94
CA MET A 220 -8.53 -3.16 -36.79
C MET A 220 -10.05 -2.97 -36.83
N VAL A 221 -10.80 -4.06 -36.86
CA VAL A 221 -12.26 -4.05 -36.77
C VAL A 221 -12.68 -4.11 -35.33
N ILE A 222 -13.48 -3.15 -34.89
CA ILE A 222 -14.04 -3.08 -33.54
C ILE A 222 -15.53 -3.39 -33.64
N ASP A 223 -15.94 -4.49 -33.01
CA ASP A 223 -17.33 -4.99 -33.04
C ASP A 223 -18.19 -4.38 -31.94
N ASP A 224 -17.61 -4.23 -30.71
CA ASP A 224 -18.31 -3.68 -29.56
C ASP A 224 -17.28 -3.03 -28.61
N PHE A 225 -17.53 -1.77 -28.28
CA PHE A 225 -16.67 -1.03 -27.37
C PHE A 225 -17.48 -0.22 -26.36
N LYS A 226 -17.15 -0.41 -25.07
CA LYS A 226 -17.69 0.38 -23.98
C LYS A 226 -16.58 0.67 -22.98
N ALA A 227 -16.31 1.96 -22.74
CA ALA A 227 -15.28 2.37 -21.78
C ALA A 227 -15.64 3.70 -21.10
N THR A 228 -15.12 3.90 -19.94
CA THR A 228 -15.13 5.18 -19.20
C THR A 228 -13.70 5.58 -18.91
N VAL A 229 -13.33 6.80 -19.28
CA VAL A 229 -12.00 7.38 -19.05
C VAL A 229 -12.17 8.64 -18.23
N ALA A 230 -11.37 8.79 -17.20
CA ALA A 230 -11.35 9.96 -16.33
C ALA A 230 -9.91 10.45 -16.17
N SER A 231 -9.69 11.74 -16.23
CA SER A 231 -8.39 12.35 -15.98
C SER A 231 -8.53 13.70 -15.26
N ALA A 232 -7.65 13.90 -14.29
CA ALA A 232 -7.45 15.19 -13.61
C ALA A 232 -6.02 15.23 -13.09
N THR A 233 -5.35 16.37 -13.26
CA THR A 233 -3.98 16.59 -12.80
C THR A 233 -3.81 17.97 -12.21
N GLY A 234 -2.95 18.09 -11.22
CA GLY A 234 -2.63 19.32 -10.51
C GLY A 234 -2.88 19.21 -9.01
N PHE A 235 -2.03 19.84 -8.21
CA PHE A 235 -2.18 19.87 -6.76
C PHE A 235 -3.51 20.51 -6.34
N GLY A 236 -4.32 19.80 -5.56
CA GLY A 236 -5.63 20.28 -5.14
C GLY A 236 -6.73 20.15 -6.19
N SER A 237 -6.48 19.56 -7.37
CA SER A 237 -7.50 19.30 -8.40
C SER A 237 -8.66 18.44 -7.87
N GLY A 238 -8.41 17.65 -6.82
CA GLY A 238 -9.40 16.87 -6.09
C GLY A 238 -9.37 17.13 -4.59
N SER A 239 -10.49 16.86 -3.94
CA SER A 239 -10.65 16.99 -2.49
C SER A 239 -11.58 15.93 -1.95
N GLY A 240 -11.27 15.44 -0.75
CA GLY A 240 -12.06 14.39 -0.12
C GLY A 240 -11.81 14.25 1.38
N TRP A 241 -12.40 13.21 1.94
CA TRP A 241 -12.19 12.76 3.30
C TRP A 241 -12.09 11.24 3.33
N SER A 242 -11.33 10.73 4.27
CA SER A 242 -11.31 9.31 4.59
C SER A 242 -11.40 9.09 6.09
N CYS A 243 -11.83 7.90 6.46
CA CYS A 243 -11.77 7.45 7.84
C CYS A 243 -11.22 6.02 7.90
N ASP A 244 -10.55 5.74 9.01
CA ASP A 244 -10.12 4.40 9.38
C ASP A 244 -10.70 4.06 10.75
N LEU A 245 -11.05 2.81 10.95
CA LEU A 245 -11.58 2.29 12.22
C LEU A 245 -10.88 0.99 12.56
N GLY A 246 -10.46 0.84 13.80
CA GLY A 246 -9.75 -0.34 14.23
C GLY A 246 -10.05 -0.74 15.66
N VAL A 247 -9.91 -2.03 15.90
CA VAL A 247 -10.12 -2.64 17.23
C VAL A 247 -8.96 -3.57 17.53
N THR A 248 -8.59 -3.67 18.79
CA THR A 248 -7.59 -4.63 19.26
C THR A 248 -8.03 -5.22 20.59
N TYR A 249 -8.07 -6.54 20.65
CA TYR A 249 -8.22 -7.31 21.88
C TYR A 249 -6.85 -7.82 22.29
N LYS A 250 -6.48 -7.63 23.58
CA LYS A 250 -5.24 -8.15 24.18
C LYS A 250 -5.57 -8.97 25.42
N ARG A 251 -4.96 -10.14 25.53
CA ARG A 251 -4.94 -10.91 26.77
C ARG A 251 -3.54 -10.82 27.40
N PHE A 252 -3.47 -10.34 28.61
CA PHE A 252 -2.24 -10.17 29.35
C PHE A 252 -1.85 -11.44 30.13
N TYR A 253 -0.60 -11.54 30.58
CA TYR A 253 -0.14 -12.63 31.47
C TYR A 253 -0.56 -12.42 32.92
N LYS A 254 -0.94 -11.21 33.27
CA LYS A 254 -1.29 -10.80 34.63
C LYS A 254 -2.55 -9.95 34.62
N TRP A 255 -3.21 -9.91 35.75
CA TRP A 255 -4.40 -9.11 35.98
C TRP A 255 -4.24 -7.65 35.55
N SER A 256 -5.12 -7.15 34.71
CA SER A 256 -5.06 -5.85 34.05
C SER A 256 -6.01 -4.80 34.60
N ASN A 257 -6.80 -5.13 35.64
CA ASN A 257 -7.73 -4.17 36.23
C ASN A 257 -7.00 -2.90 36.62
N HIS A 258 -7.57 -1.77 36.19
CA HIS A 258 -7.00 -0.45 36.37
C HIS A 258 -5.61 -0.26 35.69
N TYR A 259 -5.22 -1.12 34.74
CA TYR A 259 -4.01 -0.90 33.96
C TYR A 259 -4.10 0.44 33.21
N ARG A 260 -3.06 1.24 33.37
CA ARG A 260 -2.86 2.52 32.67
C ARG A 260 -1.42 2.60 32.22
N PRO A 261 -1.14 2.63 30.93
CA PRO A 261 0.22 2.85 30.42
C PRO A 261 0.80 4.15 31.00
N ASN A 262 2.08 4.12 31.39
CA ASN A 262 2.80 5.26 31.96
C ASN A 262 2.21 5.79 33.32
N ASP A 263 1.51 4.97 34.10
CA ASP A 263 1.03 5.37 35.41
C ASP A 263 2.18 5.31 36.47
N ILE A 264 2.52 6.46 37.03
CA ILE A 264 3.51 6.61 38.09
C ILE A 264 3.24 5.68 39.29
N ARG A 265 1.97 5.53 39.68
CA ARG A 265 1.56 4.70 40.83
C ARG A 265 1.86 3.23 40.62
N LYS A 266 2.01 2.77 39.38
CA LYS A 266 2.35 1.40 39.00
C LYS A 266 3.79 1.27 38.46
N SER A 267 4.69 2.15 38.88
CA SER A 267 6.11 2.16 38.51
C SER A 267 6.37 2.31 37.03
N CYS A 268 5.41 2.85 36.28
CA CYS A 268 5.51 3.05 34.82
C CYS A 268 5.81 1.78 34.00
N ASN A 269 5.60 0.61 34.57
CA ASN A 269 5.85 -0.65 33.88
C ASN A 269 4.77 -0.94 32.84
N ARG A 270 5.19 -1.39 31.68
CA ARG A 270 4.31 -1.94 30.66
C ARG A 270 3.95 -3.39 31.02
N MET A 271 2.71 -3.76 30.77
CA MET A 271 2.26 -5.13 30.95
C MET A 271 2.44 -5.89 29.62
N PRO A 272 3.19 -7.00 29.59
CA PRO A 272 3.27 -7.81 28.39
C PRO A 272 1.97 -8.59 28.18
N TYR A 273 1.46 -8.57 26.95
CA TYR A 273 0.33 -9.42 26.57
C TYR A 273 0.81 -10.83 26.26
N ARG A 274 -0.08 -11.80 26.43
CA ARG A 274 0.09 -13.18 25.96
C ARG A 274 -0.20 -13.31 24.48
N PHE A 275 -1.32 -12.73 24.04
CA PHE A 275 -1.67 -12.58 22.63
C PHE A 275 -2.52 -11.35 22.39
N LYS A 276 -2.57 -10.89 21.15
CA LYS A 276 -3.46 -9.83 20.67
C LYS A 276 -4.13 -10.24 19.37
N ILE A 277 -5.38 -9.85 19.20
CA ILE A 277 -6.17 -10.00 17.98
C ILE A 277 -6.56 -8.59 17.52
N MET A 278 -6.40 -8.33 16.25
CA MET A 278 -6.62 -7.02 15.66
C MET A 278 -7.52 -7.12 14.45
N ALA A 279 -8.37 -6.12 14.25
CA ALA A 279 -9.12 -5.94 13.02
C ALA A 279 -9.29 -4.44 12.73
N ALA A 280 -9.25 -4.06 11.46
CA ALA A 280 -9.53 -2.69 11.06
C ALA A 280 -10.11 -2.62 9.65
N ILE A 281 -10.80 -1.51 9.37
CA ILE A 281 -11.17 -1.05 8.04
C ILE A 281 -10.39 0.24 7.81
N ILE A 282 -9.63 0.30 6.74
CA ILE A 282 -8.76 1.42 6.41
C ILE A 282 -9.09 2.00 5.04
N ASP A 283 -8.77 3.28 4.86
CA ASP A 283 -8.96 4.02 3.61
C ASP A 283 -10.44 4.05 3.14
N LEU A 284 -11.40 4.12 4.08
CA LEU A 284 -12.81 4.29 3.73
C LEU A 284 -13.07 5.74 3.31
N GLY A 285 -13.05 6.04 2.02
CA GLY A 285 -13.20 7.38 1.52
C GLY A 285 -13.09 7.51 0.00
N ASN A 286 -13.16 8.74 -0.47
CA ASN A 286 -13.00 9.07 -1.89
C ASN A 286 -12.46 10.49 -2.09
N ILE A 287 -11.96 10.75 -3.30
CA ILE A 287 -11.55 12.07 -3.75
C ILE A 287 -12.45 12.48 -4.93
N LYS A 288 -13.08 13.64 -4.83
CA LYS A 288 -13.83 14.26 -5.92
C LYS A 288 -12.93 15.24 -6.64
N PHE A 289 -12.62 14.96 -7.90
CA PHE A 289 -11.90 15.85 -8.81
C PHE A 289 -12.87 16.79 -9.51
N LYS A 290 -12.50 18.09 -9.58
CA LYS A 290 -13.32 19.14 -10.17
C LYS A 290 -12.51 20.08 -11.05
N GLU A 291 -11.24 20.32 -10.73
CA GLU A 291 -10.38 21.22 -11.49
C GLU A 291 -9.53 20.39 -12.45
N ASN A 292 -9.44 20.85 -13.69
CA ASN A 292 -8.79 20.14 -14.79
C ASN A 292 -9.29 18.68 -14.92
N ALA A 293 -10.58 18.46 -14.62
CA ALA A 293 -11.17 17.14 -14.55
C ALA A 293 -12.06 16.87 -15.76
N THR A 294 -11.81 15.75 -16.40
CA THR A 294 -12.63 15.28 -17.54
C THR A 294 -13.01 13.83 -17.30
N LEU A 295 -14.27 13.50 -17.49
CA LEU A 295 -14.79 12.14 -17.52
C LEU A 295 -15.48 11.94 -18.85
N THR A 296 -15.01 10.99 -19.65
CA THR A 296 -15.58 10.66 -20.95
C THR A 296 -16.03 9.20 -20.93
N THR A 297 -17.28 8.95 -21.28
CA THR A 297 -17.84 7.61 -21.44
C THR A 297 -18.12 7.37 -22.92
N PHE A 298 -17.65 6.24 -23.41
CA PHE A 298 -17.86 5.74 -24.76
C PHE A 298 -18.81 4.55 -24.69
N GLU A 299 -19.88 4.56 -25.49
CA GLU A 299 -20.86 3.47 -25.57
C GLU A 299 -21.19 3.11 -27.01
N ASN A 300 -21.43 1.82 -27.23
CA ASN A 300 -21.82 1.25 -28.54
C ASN A 300 -20.84 1.56 -29.67
N GLY A 301 -19.54 1.64 -29.32
CA GLY A 301 -18.50 1.93 -30.30
C GLY A 301 -18.31 0.77 -31.29
N LYS A 302 -18.42 1.08 -32.60
CA LYS A 302 -18.09 0.15 -33.69
C LYS A 302 -17.31 0.91 -34.75
N ASN A 303 -16.25 0.31 -35.25
CA ASN A 303 -15.43 0.94 -36.27
C ASN A 303 -14.54 -0.06 -37.03
N ASN A 304 -14.20 0.30 -38.27
CA ASN A 304 -13.05 -0.23 -38.99
C ASN A 304 -11.91 0.79 -38.89
N TRP A 305 -11.11 0.67 -37.84
CA TRP A 305 -10.05 1.63 -37.56
C TRP A 305 -8.87 1.44 -38.51
N GLN A 306 -8.67 2.44 -39.38
CA GLN A 306 -7.60 2.50 -40.37
C GLN A 306 -6.35 3.14 -39.79
N ASN A 307 -5.17 2.67 -40.18
CA ASN A 307 -3.86 3.20 -39.76
C ASN A 307 -3.68 3.25 -38.24
N TYR A 308 -4.26 2.28 -37.55
CA TYR A 308 -4.17 2.20 -36.07
C TYR A 308 -2.72 2.07 -35.56
N SER A 309 -1.80 1.57 -36.41
CA SER A 309 -0.36 1.47 -36.13
C SER A 309 0.30 2.81 -35.77
N ASN A 310 -0.25 3.92 -36.28
CA ASN A 310 0.25 5.28 -35.99
C ASN A 310 -0.24 5.82 -34.64
N SER A 311 -1.18 5.12 -34.01
CA SER A 311 -1.77 5.53 -32.72
C SER A 311 -0.98 4.92 -31.57
N SER A 312 -0.59 5.74 -30.60
CA SER A 312 0.12 5.29 -29.41
C SER A 312 -0.48 5.86 -28.15
N VAL A 313 -0.57 5.05 -27.10
CA VAL A 313 -0.89 5.52 -25.74
C VAL A 313 0.40 5.64 -24.97
N ASN A 314 0.84 6.85 -24.69
CA ASN A 314 2.09 7.12 -23.98
C ASN A 314 1.83 7.51 -22.50
N SER A 315 0.57 7.76 -22.14
CA SER A 315 0.15 8.02 -20.76
C SER A 315 -1.34 7.76 -20.62
N VAL A 316 -1.83 7.62 -19.39
CA VAL A 316 -3.28 7.48 -19.12
C VAL A 316 -4.03 8.74 -19.51
N ASP A 317 -3.42 9.93 -19.41
CA ASP A 317 -4.01 11.18 -19.90
C ASP A 317 -4.34 11.15 -21.40
N GLN A 318 -3.56 10.40 -22.17
CA GLN A 318 -3.77 10.26 -23.61
C GLN A 318 -4.79 9.19 -23.96
N ALA A 319 -5.27 8.39 -22.97
CA ALA A 319 -6.25 7.34 -23.23
C ALA A 319 -7.55 7.87 -23.85
N THR A 320 -8.03 9.06 -23.42
CA THR A 320 -9.20 9.71 -24.03
C THR A 320 -8.96 10.03 -25.50
N ASN A 321 -7.78 10.55 -25.85
CA ASN A 321 -7.41 10.86 -27.23
C ASN A 321 -7.25 9.57 -28.06
N PHE A 322 -6.65 8.54 -27.49
CA PHE A 322 -6.50 7.22 -28.14
C PHE A 322 -7.87 6.61 -28.48
N PHE A 323 -8.77 6.55 -27.51
CA PHE A 323 -10.13 6.04 -27.75
C PHE A 323 -10.91 6.99 -28.65
N GLY A 324 -10.71 8.30 -28.60
CA GLY A 324 -11.29 9.27 -29.53
C GLY A 324 -10.83 9.04 -30.98
N GLN A 325 -9.53 8.80 -31.20
CA GLN A 325 -8.98 8.48 -32.53
C GLN A 325 -9.54 7.15 -33.08
N MET A 326 -9.77 6.17 -32.21
CA MET A 326 -10.36 4.88 -32.57
C MET A 326 -11.74 5.03 -33.25
N PHE A 327 -12.48 6.10 -32.96
CA PHE A 327 -13.83 6.37 -33.48
C PHE A 327 -13.94 7.64 -34.34
N THR A 328 -12.83 8.22 -34.80
CA THR A 328 -12.85 9.40 -35.66
C THR A 328 -13.68 9.12 -36.93
N GLY A 329 -14.76 9.92 -37.14
CA GLY A 329 -15.65 9.79 -38.26
C GLY A 329 -16.74 8.71 -38.17
N ASN A 330 -16.87 8.02 -37.03
CA ASN A 330 -17.86 6.96 -36.82
C ASN A 330 -18.76 7.21 -35.62
N THR A 331 -19.89 6.52 -35.56
CA THR A 331 -20.88 6.66 -34.49
C THR A 331 -20.41 5.98 -33.20
N VAL A 332 -20.05 6.77 -32.26
CA VAL A 332 -19.91 6.39 -30.85
C VAL A 332 -20.70 7.40 -29.99
N ASN A 333 -21.47 6.88 -29.05
CA ASN A 333 -22.15 7.74 -28.10
C ASN A 333 -21.15 8.17 -27.02
N THR A 334 -20.85 9.47 -26.95
CA THR A 334 -19.95 10.04 -25.94
C THR A 334 -20.71 10.94 -24.98
N THR A 335 -20.50 10.70 -23.70
CA THR A 335 -20.95 11.60 -22.64
C THR A 335 -19.72 12.17 -21.92
N VAL A 336 -19.67 13.50 -21.75
CA VAL A 336 -18.57 14.18 -21.11
C VAL A 336 -19.06 14.89 -19.84
N ALA A 337 -18.32 14.74 -18.74
CA ALA A 337 -18.54 15.47 -17.50
C ALA A 337 -17.25 16.10 -17.01
N ASN A 338 -17.36 17.24 -16.34
CA ASN A 338 -16.23 18.03 -15.84
C ASN A 338 -15.91 17.73 -14.37
N SER A 339 -16.38 16.62 -13.84
CA SER A 339 -16.03 16.16 -12.49
C SER A 339 -16.28 14.66 -12.34
N PHE A 340 -15.46 14.02 -11.51
CA PHE A 340 -15.61 12.61 -11.19
C PHE A 340 -15.12 12.30 -9.77
N LYS A 341 -15.40 11.09 -9.30
CA LYS A 341 -14.92 10.60 -8.01
C LYS A 341 -14.08 9.34 -8.22
N ILE A 342 -12.97 9.25 -7.50
CA ILE A 342 -12.18 8.03 -7.35
C ILE A 342 -12.22 7.59 -5.90
N GLY A 343 -12.58 6.32 -5.66
CA GLY A 343 -12.51 5.71 -4.34
C GLY A 343 -11.07 5.45 -3.92
N LEU A 344 -10.78 5.52 -2.63
CA LEU A 344 -9.50 5.08 -2.07
C LEU A 344 -9.40 3.55 -2.11
N PRO A 345 -8.18 2.98 -2.03
CA PRO A 345 -7.96 1.53 -1.95
C PRO A 345 -8.40 0.96 -0.59
N THR A 346 -9.70 0.96 -0.33
CA THR A 346 -10.29 0.49 0.92
C THR A 346 -9.98 -0.98 1.17
N SER A 347 -9.60 -1.32 2.41
CA SER A 347 -9.31 -2.71 2.77
C SER A 347 -9.70 -3.03 4.21
N ILE A 348 -9.93 -4.32 4.44
CA ILE A 348 -10.05 -4.90 5.78
C ILE A 348 -8.71 -5.53 6.13
N THR A 349 -8.19 -5.20 7.30
CA THR A 349 -7.02 -5.85 7.88
C THR A 349 -7.43 -6.67 9.09
N ALA A 350 -6.82 -7.83 9.27
CA ALA A 350 -6.93 -8.61 10.49
C ALA A 350 -5.57 -9.19 10.87
N GLY A 351 -5.32 -9.31 12.17
CA GLY A 351 -4.06 -9.79 12.68
C GLY A 351 -4.19 -10.55 13.98
N PHE A 352 -3.28 -11.48 14.18
CA PHE A 352 -3.06 -12.20 15.41
C PHE A 352 -1.58 -12.10 15.77
N ASP A 353 -1.24 -11.95 17.04
CA ASP A 353 0.15 -11.88 17.49
C ASP A 353 0.29 -12.55 18.86
N TYR A 354 1.20 -13.52 18.94
CA TYR A 354 1.46 -14.29 20.14
C TYR A 354 2.85 -14.00 20.69
N ASN A 355 2.91 -13.70 21.99
CA ASN A 355 4.16 -13.45 22.70
C ASN A 355 4.73 -14.77 23.22
N ILE A 356 5.82 -15.23 22.61
CA ILE A 356 6.53 -16.47 22.99
C ILE A 356 7.36 -16.25 24.29
N GLY A 357 7.72 -15.01 24.55
CA GLY A 357 8.59 -14.61 25.67
C GLY A 357 9.98 -14.18 25.20
N TYR A 358 10.72 -13.57 26.11
CA TYR A 358 12.09 -13.08 25.86
C TYR A 358 12.25 -12.13 24.67
N GLY A 359 11.18 -11.44 24.28
CA GLY A 359 11.16 -10.55 23.12
C GLY A 359 10.82 -11.24 21.80
N PHE A 360 10.53 -12.54 21.79
CA PHE A 360 10.11 -13.28 20.60
C PHE A 360 8.59 -13.30 20.47
N TYR A 361 8.11 -13.07 19.25
CA TYR A 361 6.70 -13.07 18.89
C TYR A 361 6.47 -13.83 17.60
N ALA A 362 5.29 -14.36 17.44
CA ALA A 362 4.80 -14.94 16.19
C ALA A 362 3.48 -14.27 15.81
N GLY A 363 3.49 -13.56 14.70
CA GLY A 363 2.32 -12.87 14.16
C GLY A 363 1.75 -13.56 12.92
N ALA A 364 0.47 -13.36 12.68
CA ALA A 364 -0.19 -13.65 11.42
C ALA A 364 -1.05 -12.44 11.04
N ASN A 365 -0.97 -12.00 9.78
CA ASN A 365 -1.69 -10.84 9.29
C ASN A 365 -2.34 -11.17 7.95
N THR A 366 -3.52 -10.61 7.73
CA THR A 366 -4.18 -10.64 6.43
C THR A 366 -4.71 -9.26 6.08
N MET A 367 -4.68 -8.96 4.78
CA MET A 367 -5.31 -7.79 4.20
C MET A 367 -6.17 -8.21 3.03
N ILE A 368 -7.41 -7.74 3.01
CA ILE A 368 -8.40 -8.03 1.99
C ILE A 368 -8.81 -6.70 1.38
N GLY A 369 -8.37 -6.44 0.15
CA GLY A 369 -8.82 -5.29 -0.60
C GLY A 369 -10.30 -5.39 -0.95
N LEU A 370 -11.06 -4.37 -0.60
CA LEU A 370 -12.47 -4.30 -0.97
C LEU A 370 -12.60 -3.71 -2.39
N PRO A 371 -13.53 -4.21 -3.20
CA PRO A 371 -13.88 -3.54 -4.44
C PRO A 371 -14.30 -2.10 -4.15
N SER A 372 -13.87 -1.16 -4.99
CA SER A 372 -14.31 0.22 -4.85
C SER A 372 -15.83 0.30 -4.88
N LEU A 373 -16.43 0.95 -3.89
CA LEU A 373 -17.87 1.25 -3.85
C LEU A 373 -18.27 2.24 -4.95
N LEU A 374 -17.30 2.89 -5.57
CA LEU A 374 -17.47 3.79 -6.71
C LEU A 374 -17.11 3.07 -8.01
N LEU A 375 -17.57 3.64 -9.13
CA LEU A 375 -17.27 3.12 -10.47
C LEU A 375 -15.77 3.04 -10.75
N LEU A 376 -15.01 4.00 -10.20
CA LEU A 376 -13.57 4.16 -10.39
C LEU A 376 -12.85 4.07 -9.03
N GLY A 377 -11.73 3.37 -8.98
CA GLY A 377 -10.87 3.28 -7.80
C GLY A 377 -9.92 2.08 -7.88
N PRO A 378 -8.70 2.21 -7.34
CA PRO A 378 -7.77 1.10 -7.25
C PRO A 378 -8.24 0.09 -6.21
N GLN A 379 -7.86 -1.18 -6.42
CA GLN A 379 -8.17 -2.27 -5.51
C GLN A 379 -6.86 -2.88 -4.99
N ARG A 380 -6.73 -2.99 -3.68
CA ARG A 380 -5.58 -3.68 -3.07
C ARG A 380 -5.65 -5.19 -3.34
N PRO A 381 -4.53 -5.84 -3.61
CA PRO A 381 -4.47 -7.28 -3.70
C PRO A 381 -4.68 -7.92 -2.32
N PHE A 382 -5.16 -9.17 -2.31
CA PHE A 382 -5.23 -9.98 -1.10
C PHE A 382 -3.82 -10.33 -0.61
N GLN A 383 -3.59 -10.20 0.70
CA GLN A 383 -2.34 -10.58 1.35
C GLN A 383 -2.58 -11.46 2.56
N LEU A 384 -1.71 -12.44 2.75
CA LEU A 384 -1.62 -13.25 3.96
C LEU A 384 -0.15 -13.40 4.34
N ALA A 385 0.19 -13.19 5.61
CA ALA A 385 1.55 -13.26 6.11
C ALA A 385 1.63 -13.94 7.48
N VAL A 386 2.73 -14.67 7.71
CA VAL A 386 3.19 -15.12 9.03
C VAL A 386 4.49 -14.39 9.33
N VAL A 387 4.61 -13.80 10.51
CA VAL A 387 5.69 -12.88 10.85
C VAL A 387 6.34 -13.29 12.17
N PRO A 388 7.33 -14.20 12.17
CA PRO A 388 8.21 -14.35 13.31
C PRO A 388 9.00 -13.06 13.53
N ARG A 389 9.05 -12.61 14.78
CA ARG A 389 9.63 -11.32 15.16
C ARG A 389 10.36 -11.41 16.50
N PHE A 390 11.50 -10.76 16.55
CA PHE A 390 12.19 -10.40 17.79
C PHE A 390 12.12 -8.89 17.99
N GLU A 391 11.70 -8.43 19.15
CA GLU A 391 11.67 -7.01 19.47
C GLU A 391 12.24 -6.69 20.85
N SER A 392 12.95 -5.59 20.89
CA SER A 392 13.45 -4.96 22.10
C SER A 392 13.32 -3.44 21.99
N LYS A 393 13.67 -2.73 23.06
CA LYS A 393 13.58 -1.26 23.10
C LYS A 393 14.30 -0.59 21.92
N PHE A 394 15.50 -1.05 21.55
CA PHE A 394 16.35 -0.41 20.54
C PHE A 394 16.51 -1.22 19.26
N PHE A 395 16.15 -2.48 19.29
CA PHE A 395 16.32 -3.37 18.16
C PHE A 395 15.06 -4.21 17.92
N GLU A 396 14.69 -4.34 16.68
CA GLU A 396 13.61 -5.22 16.24
C GLU A 396 14.01 -5.85 14.91
N MET A 397 13.72 -7.12 14.73
CA MET A 397 13.91 -7.85 13.49
C MET A 397 12.70 -8.75 13.25
N SER A 398 12.19 -8.74 12.03
CA SER A 398 11.11 -9.63 11.62
C SER A 398 11.39 -10.24 10.24
N ILE A 399 10.88 -11.44 10.03
CA ILE A 399 11.03 -12.21 8.79
C ILE A 399 9.62 -12.55 8.31
N PRO A 400 8.91 -11.63 7.63
CA PRO A 400 7.60 -11.91 7.09
C PRO A 400 7.70 -12.99 6.00
N VAL A 401 6.87 -14.02 6.12
CA VAL A 401 6.64 -15.03 5.09
C VAL A 401 5.21 -14.82 4.61
N SER A 402 5.03 -14.43 3.36
CA SER A 402 3.74 -13.95 2.86
C SER A 402 3.39 -14.49 1.47
N THR A 403 2.13 -14.37 1.12
CA THR A 403 1.63 -14.61 -0.23
C THR A 403 0.71 -13.48 -0.66
N LEU A 404 0.74 -13.14 -1.95
CA LEU A 404 -0.15 -12.19 -2.60
C LEU A 404 -1.05 -12.93 -3.59
N ASN A 405 -2.37 -12.77 -3.46
CA ASN A 405 -3.36 -13.46 -4.28
C ASN A 405 -3.12 -14.97 -4.43
N PHE A 406 -2.44 -15.60 -3.44
CA PHE A 406 -2.01 -17.01 -3.46
C PHE A 406 -1.13 -17.41 -4.66
N GLN A 407 -0.44 -16.46 -5.30
CA GLN A 407 0.38 -16.74 -6.48
C GLN A 407 1.82 -17.08 -6.14
N ASP A 408 2.44 -16.29 -5.25
CA ASP A 408 3.87 -16.41 -4.92
C ASP A 408 4.10 -16.51 -3.42
N LEU A 409 5.04 -17.35 -3.01
CA LEU A 409 5.58 -17.33 -1.66
C LEU A 409 6.73 -16.30 -1.60
N ARG A 410 6.64 -15.40 -0.63
CA ARG A 410 7.59 -14.30 -0.41
C ARG A 410 8.19 -14.40 0.96
N VAL A 411 9.46 -14.12 1.06
CA VAL A 411 10.17 -14.02 2.34
C VAL A 411 10.78 -12.62 2.41
N GLY A 412 10.44 -11.91 3.46
CA GLY A 412 10.96 -10.55 3.71
C GLY A 412 11.96 -10.51 4.86
N LEU A 413 12.51 -9.34 5.07
CA LEU A 413 13.35 -9.01 6.20
C LEU A 413 13.13 -7.55 6.59
N MET A 414 12.83 -7.31 7.85
CA MET A 414 12.77 -5.96 8.41
C MET A 414 13.71 -5.87 9.62
N MET A 415 14.39 -4.74 9.72
CA MET A 415 15.25 -4.40 10.86
C MET A 415 15.00 -2.97 11.31
N ARG A 416 14.77 -2.79 12.62
CA ARG A 416 14.75 -1.49 13.29
C ARG A 416 15.95 -1.39 14.22
N MET A 417 16.74 -0.33 14.07
CA MET A 417 17.89 -0.02 14.89
C MET A 417 17.77 1.43 15.40
N GLY A 418 17.31 1.57 16.64
CA GLY A 418 17.08 2.90 17.25
C GLY A 418 16.11 3.76 16.46
N PHE A 419 16.64 4.71 15.69
CA PHE A 419 15.89 5.71 14.94
C PHE A 419 15.57 5.29 13.49
N ILE A 420 16.25 4.30 12.97
CA ILE A 420 16.14 3.89 11.57
C ILE A 420 15.47 2.51 11.50
N THR A 421 14.54 2.39 10.57
CA THR A 421 13.92 1.12 10.21
C THR A 421 14.05 0.94 8.71
N ILE A 422 14.51 -0.23 8.29
CA ILE A 422 14.62 -0.62 6.88
C ILE A 422 14.02 -2.00 6.71
N GLY A 423 13.49 -2.28 5.54
CA GLY A 423 12.99 -3.63 5.26
C GLY A 423 12.50 -3.80 3.82
N THR A 424 12.25 -5.06 3.53
CA THR A 424 11.60 -5.54 2.31
C THR A 424 10.71 -6.73 2.68
N ASP A 425 9.53 -6.82 2.11
CA ASP A 425 8.66 -8.00 2.26
C ASP A 425 8.95 -9.06 1.17
N ARG A 426 9.92 -8.77 0.26
CA ARG A 426 10.34 -9.66 -0.84
C ARG A 426 11.87 -9.73 -1.01
N LEU A 427 12.56 -10.28 -0.04
CA LEU A 427 14.03 -10.42 -0.06
C LEU A 427 14.53 -11.28 -1.24
N ASN A 428 13.74 -12.26 -1.69
CA ASN A 428 14.11 -13.12 -2.83
C ASN A 428 14.40 -12.32 -4.11
N THR A 429 13.76 -11.18 -4.36
CA THR A 429 14.07 -10.27 -5.48
C THR A 429 15.55 -9.87 -5.50
N PHE A 430 16.18 -9.72 -4.33
CA PHE A 430 17.58 -9.31 -4.19
C PHE A 430 18.56 -10.50 -4.22
N LEU A 431 18.07 -11.72 -4.05
CA LEU A 431 18.93 -12.89 -3.91
C LEU A 431 18.94 -13.76 -5.18
N TYR A 432 17.78 -14.11 -5.72
CA TYR A 432 17.67 -15.08 -6.82
C TYR A 432 16.34 -14.97 -7.58
N GLY A 433 16.24 -15.68 -8.70
CA GLY A 433 15.04 -15.82 -9.51
C GLY A 433 14.74 -14.63 -10.42
N ASP A 434 13.68 -14.74 -11.19
CA ASP A 434 13.18 -13.69 -12.06
C ASP A 434 12.57 -12.55 -11.25
N VAL A 435 12.76 -11.31 -11.71
CA VAL A 435 12.29 -10.12 -10.99
C VAL A 435 10.98 -9.62 -11.61
N TYR A 436 9.86 -10.07 -11.07
CA TYR A 436 8.51 -9.59 -11.38
C TYR A 436 8.07 -8.43 -10.49
N ALA A 437 8.69 -8.31 -9.33
CA ALA A 437 8.27 -7.39 -8.30
C ALA A 437 9.46 -6.92 -7.47
N ALA A 438 9.29 -5.77 -6.86
CA ALA A 438 10.25 -5.21 -5.91
C ALA A 438 9.51 -4.47 -4.81
N ASP A 439 10.05 -4.56 -3.60
CA ASP A 439 9.56 -3.79 -2.48
C ASP A 439 10.74 -3.39 -1.58
N PHE A 440 10.62 -2.22 -0.99
CA PHE A 440 11.60 -1.71 -0.06
C PHE A 440 11.00 -0.57 0.76
N PHE A 441 11.35 -0.47 2.04
CA PHE A 441 10.99 0.68 2.85
C PHE A 441 12.10 1.13 3.79
N VAL A 442 12.11 2.42 4.07
CA VAL A 442 12.97 3.07 5.06
C VAL A 442 12.16 4.10 5.85
N LEU A 443 12.36 4.14 7.15
CA LEU A 443 11.72 5.09 8.05
C LEU A 443 12.76 5.68 8.99
N VAL A 444 12.66 6.97 9.24
CA VAL A 444 13.47 7.69 10.22
C VAL A 444 12.53 8.25 11.29
N LYS A 445 12.76 7.86 12.54
CA LYS A 445 11.84 8.09 13.65
C LYS A 445 12.58 8.53 14.89
N MET A 446 11.86 9.17 15.82
CA MET A 446 12.32 9.49 17.16
C MET A 446 11.37 8.87 18.20
N PRO A 447 11.66 7.64 18.69
CA PRO A 447 10.85 6.97 19.71
C PRO A 447 11.27 7.40 21.11
N PHE A 448 10.34 7.96 21.87
CA PHE A 448 10.50 8.24 23.29
C PHE A 448 9.76 7.17 24.10
N HIS A 449 10.52 6.28 24.72
CA HIS A 449 9.94 5.10 25.37
C HIS A 449 9.32 5.40 26.74
N THR A 450 9.83 6.41 27.45
CA THR A 450 9.45 6.69 28.83
C THR A 450 8.84 8.07 28.94
N ALA A 451 7.65 8.16 29.52
CA ALA A 451 6.99 9.42 29.78
C ALA A 451 7.79 10.29 30.75
N PRO A 452 7.77 11.63 30.66
CA PRO A 452 8.53 12.53 31.56
C PRO A 452 8.26 12.24 33.03
N GLN A 453 7.01 12.03 33.41
CA GLN A 453 6.63 11.69 34.80
C GLN A 453 7.20 10.36 35.30
N CYS A 454 7.75 9.54 34.41
CA CYS A 454 8.33 8.24 34.70
C CYS A 454 9.87 8.27 34.74
N GLN A 455 10.49 9.36 34.34
CA GLN A 455 11.96 9.50 34.27
C GLN A 455 12.61 9.72 35.65
N ASP A 456 11.91 10.36 36.59
CA ASP A 456 12.47 10.76 37.88
C ASP A 456 12.50 9.65 38.95
N LYS A 457 12.15 8.41 38.58
CA LYS A 457 12.15 7.27 39.51
C LYS A 457 13.30 6.30 39.32
N THR A 458 14.52 6.77 39.25
CA THR A 458 15.59 6.02 39.90
C THR A 458 15.30 6.05 41.39
N PRO A 459 15.09 4.90 42.10
CA PRO A 459 15.03 4.92 43.53
C PRO A 459 16.42 5.43 43.99
N LYS A 460 16.47 6.68 44.49
CA LYS A 460 17.58 7.07 45.36
C LYS A 460 17.59 5.98 46.42
N ARG A 461 18.57 5.07 46.36
CA ARG A 461 18.85 4.18 47.47
C ARG A 461 18.96 5.11 48.69
N LYS A 462 17.90 5.17 49.49
CA LYS A 462 18.02 5.65 50.86
C LYS A 462 19.01 4.68 51.48
N MET A 463 20.26 5.14 51.69
CA MET A 463 21.14 4.44 52.58
C MET A 463 20.33 4.24 53.86
N ALA A 464 20.08 3.00 54.22
CA ALA A 464 19.50 2.70 55.51
C ALA A 464 20.39 3.40 56.53
N PRO A 465 19.82 4.16 57.46
CA PRO A 465 20.63 4.75 58.54
C PRO A 465 21.33 3.58 59.24
N PHE A 466 22.65 3.70 59.36
CA PHE A 466 23.46 2.75 60.09
C PHE A 466 22.95 2.80 61.53
N CYS A 467 22.20 1.80 61.94
CA CYS A 467 21.93 1.60 63.38
C CYS A 467 23.19 1.06 64.02
N PRO A 468 23.87 1.79 64.90
CA PRO A 468 24.91 1.22 65.71
C PRO A 468 24.27 0.22 66.67
N GLN A 469 24.63 -1.07 66.53
CA GLN A 469 24.32 -2.06 67.54
C GLN A 469 25.09 -1.65 68.79
N PHE A 470 24.36 -1.15 69.81
CA PHE A 470 24.87 -1.15 71.20
C PHE A 470 24.59 -2.54 71.78
N ARG A 471 25.64 -3.06 72.42
CA ARG A 471 25.72 -4.28 73.19
C ARG A 471 24.64 -4.43 74.28
#